data_0b9add8eb45b3a8f963b7c34b93000ee
#
_entry.id   0b9add8eb45b3a8f963b7c34b93000ee
#
_cell.length_a   1.000
_cell.length_b   1.000
_cell.length_c   1.000
_cell.angle_alpha   90.00
_cell.angle_beta   90.00
_cell.angle_gamma   90.00
#
_symmetry.space_group_name_H-M   'P 1'
#
loop_
_entity.id
_entity.type
_entity.pdbx_description
1 polymer ?
#
loop_
_entity_poly.entity_id
_entity_poly.type
_entity_poly.pdbx_seq_one_letter_code
_entity_poly.pdbx_strand_id
1 'polypeptide(L)'
;MQRLVEIRSYKLKPGSGSKFHNLVVTQSMPLLREHGTEVVAFGQSLHDPDAYFLVRAYDSLDHLRSSQDAFYSSAAWKSGPRQSIIELIEADWDIVLWLTRVAVDAMRSSPFSVEA
;
A
#
# COMPACT_ATOMS: atom_id res chain seq x y z
N MET A 1 12.86 -16.47 -10.38
CA MET A 1 12.62 -15.89 -9.05
C MET A 1 11.31 -15.15 -9.05
N GLN A 2 10.43 -15.50 -8.14
CA GLN A 2 9.11 -14.91 -8.05
C GLN A 2 8.89 -14.21 -6.73
N ARG A 3 7.98 -13.25 -6.73
CA ARG A 3 7.51 -12.57 -5.53
C ARG A 3 5.99 -12.71 -5.43
N LEU A 4 5.50 -12.85 -4.22
CA LEU A 4 4.05 -12.78 -3.99
C LEU A 4 3.67 -11.32 -3.88
N VAL A 5 2.78 -10.86 -4.74
CA VAL A 5 2.40 -9.46 -4.82
C VAL A 5 0.96 -9.27 -4.38
N GLU A 6 0.74 -8.33 -3.48
CA GLU A 6 -0.59 -7.90 -3.08
C GLU A 6 -0.89 -6.58 -3.76
N ILE A 7 -1.99 -6.54 -4.48
CA ILE A 7 -2.51 -5.31 -5.08
C ILE A 7 -3.74 -4.93 -4.29
N ARG A 8 -3.64 -3.86 -3.50
CA ARG A 8 -4.74 -3.36 -2.70
C ARG A 8 -5.35 -2.14 -3.38
N SER A 9 -6.65 -2.13 -3.46
CA SER A 9 -7.42 -1.04 -4.05
C SER A 9 -8.35 -0.47 -2.99
N TYR A 10 -8.40 0.86 -2.88
CA TYR A 10 -9.27 1.54 -1.92
C TYR A 10 -10.27 2.41 -2.66
N LYS A 11 -11.51 2.38 -2.18
CA LYS A 11 -12.49 3.39 -2.53
C LYS A 11 -12.56 4.37 -1.36
N LEU A 12 -12.26 5.62 -1.63
CA LEU A 12 -12.19 6.65 -0.59
C LEU A 12 -13.47 7.50 -0.58
N LYS A 13 -13.69 8.15 0.55
CA LYS A 13 -14.80 9.11 0.66
C LYS A 13 -14.62 10.21 -0.37
N PRO A 14 -15.73 10.70 -0.98
CA PRO A 14 -15.65 11.72 -2.02
C PRO A 14 -14.82 12.94 -1.58
N GLY A 15 -13.89 13.33 -2.43
CA GLY A 15 -13.04 14.49 -2.20
C GLY A 15 -11.86 14.27 -1.28
N SER A 16 -11.63 13.04 -0.79
CA SER A 16 -10.58 12.77 0.19
C SER A 16 -9.28 12.23 -0.39
N GLY A 17 -9.22 12.03 -1.71
CA GLY A 17 -8.07 11.37 -2.33
C GLY A 17 -6.74 12.04 -2.06
N SER A 18 -6.67 13.37 -2.18
CA SER A 18 -5.42 14.10 -1.94
C SER A 18 -5.02 14.06 -0.47
N LYS A 19 -5.97 14.19 0.43
CA LYS A 19 -5.70 14.09 1.87
C LYS A 19 -5.18 12.69 2.22
N PHE A 20 -5.82 11.66 1.67
CA PHE A 20 -5.40 10.28 1.89
C PHE A 20 -3.97 10.06 1.37
N HIS A 21 -3.70 10.53 0.17
CA HIS A 21 -2.37 10.40 -0.43
C HIS A 21 -1.31 11.08 0.45
N ASN A 22 -1.60 12.27 0.94
CA ASN A 22 -0.67 12.98 1.83
C ASN A 22 -0.39 12.20 3.11
N LEU A 23 -1.42 11.61 3.71
CA LEU A 23 -1.26 10.76 4.90
C LEU A 23 -0.42 9.53 4.60
N VAL A 24 -0.63 8.90 3.44
CA VAL A 24 0.16 7.75 3.02
C VAL A 24 1.63 8.12 2.87
N VAL A 25 1.92 9.18 2.12
CA VAL A 25 3.30 9.62 1.85
C VAL A 25 4.02 10.03 3.13
N THR A 26 3.36 10.81 3.99
CA THR A 26 4.03 11.41 5.14
C THR A 26 4.03 10.53 6.38
N GLN A 27 3.09 9.60 6.51
CA GLN A 27 2.95 8.81 7.74
C GLN A 27 3.00 7.31 7.51
N SER A 28 2.22 6.77 6.58
CA SER A 28 2.17 5.32 6.38
C SER A 28 3.43 4.76 5.75
N MET A 29 3.93 5.39 4.70
CA MET A 29 5.11 4.89 3.99
C MET A 29 6.36 4.84 4.87
N PRO A 30 6.67 5.87 5.67
CA PRO A 30 7.81 5.76 6.58
C PRO A 30 7.70 4.57 7.53
N LEU A 31 6.51 4.30 8.06
CA LEU A 31 6.31 3.17 8.97
C LEU A 31 6.44 1.84 8.25
N LEU A 32 5.90 1.71 7.04
CA LEU A 32 6.01 0.48 6.26
C LEU A 32 7.46 0.19 5.91
N ARG A 33 8.22 1.20 5.50
CA ARG A 33 9.62 1.06 5.16
C ARG A 33 10.46 0.68 6.38
N GLU A 34 10.20 1.32 7.50
CA GLU A 34 10.91 1.01 8.76
C GLU A 34 10.60 -0.42 9.20
N HIS A 35 9.39 -0.90 8.96
CA HIS A 35 9.00 -2.28 9.26
C HIS A 35 9.67 -3.29 8.32
N GLY A 36 10.23 -2.83 7.21
CA GLY A 36 10.89 -3.69 6.24
C GLY A 36 9.98 -4.21 5.13
N THR A 37 8.79 -3.63 5.00
CA THR A 37 7.85 -4.02 3.94
C THR A 37 8.38 -3.55 2.57
N GLU A 38 8.36 -4.45 1.60
CA GLU A 38 8.71 -4.09 0.22
C GLU A 38 7.50 -3.44 -0.43
N VAL A 39 7.48 -2.12 -0.47
CA VAL A 39 6.45 -1.35 -1.18
C VAL A 39 6.90 -1.17 -2.62
N VAL A 40 6.06 -1.60 -3.56
CA VAL A 40 6.39 -1.56 -4.99
C VAL A 40 5.89 -0.29 -5.65
N ALA A 41 4.63 0.06 -5.41
CA ALA A 41 4.01 1.24 -6.00
C ALA A 41 2.78 1.63 -5.20
N PHE A 42 2.40 2.89 -5.29
CA PHE A 42 1.19 3.40 -4.64
C PHE A 42 0.81 4.74 -5.25
N GLY A 43 -0.44 5.11 -5.12
CA GLY A 43 -0.89 6.41 -5.60
C GLY A 43 -2.37 6.48 -5.89
N GLN A 44 -2.79 7.66 -6.35
CA GLN A 44 -4.15 7.89 -6.79
C GLN A 44 -4.32 7.36 -8.20
N SER A 45 -5.51 6.81 -8.48
CA SER A 45 -5.82 6.35 -9.83
C SER A 45 -5.92 7.55 -10.79
N LEU A 46 -5.48 7.35 -12.02
CA LEU A 46 -5.51 8.43 -13.01
C LEU A 46 -6.92 8.86 -13.39
N HIS A 47 -7.90 7.95 -13.31
CA HIS A 47 -9.27 8.25 -13.72
C HIS A 47 -10.14 8.77 -12.58
N ASP A 48 -9.71 8.61 -11.31
CA ASP A 48 -10.52 8.97 -10.16
C ASP A 48 -9.58 9.21 -8.97
N PRO A 49 -9.42 10.46 -8.51
CA PRO A 49 -8.51 10.75 -7.39
C PRO A 49 -8.93 10.10 -6.06
N ASP A 50 -10.18 9.66 -5.96
CA ASP A 50 -10.69 8.99 -4.76
C ASP A 50 -10.59 7.46 -4.86
N ALA A 51 -9.98 6.94 -5.91
CA ALA A 51 -9.59 5.54 -6.02
C ALA A 51 -8.08 5.46 -5.82
N TYR A 52 -7.62 4.61 -4.92
CA TYR A 52 -6.22 4.56 -4.51
C TYR A 52 -5.70 3.13 -4.62
N PHE A 53 -4.40 2.98 -4.89
CA PHE A 53 -3.79 1.66 -4.95
C PHE A 53 -2.53 1.60 -4.10
N LEU A 54 -2.24 0.39 -3.60
CA LEU A 54 -1.02 0.09 -2.86
C LEU A 54 -0.57 -1.31 -3.28
N VAL A 55 0.66 -1.41 -3.77
CA VAL A 55 1.24 -2.67 -4.22
C VAL A 55 2.43 -3.00 -3.33
N ARG A 56 2.39 -4.19 -2.72
CA ARG A 56 3.43 -4.67 -1.81
C ARG A 56 3.86 -6.07 -2.22
N ALA A 57 5.11 -6.41 -1.97
CA ALA A 57 5.66 -7.71 -2.34
C ALA A 57 6.19 -8.46 -1.12
N TYR A 58 6.05 -9.79 -1.14
CA TYR A 58 6.41 -10.68 -0.05
C TYR A 58 7.02 -11.96 -0.61
N ASP A 59 7.64 -12.75 0.27
CA ASP A 59 8.24 -14.02 -0.13
C ASP A 59 7.19 -15.11 -0.35
N SER A 60 6.13 -15.10 0.44
CA SER A 60 5.09 -16.13 0.45
C SER A 60 3.81 -15.58 1.07
N LEU A 61 2.75 -16.36 1.00
CA LEU A 61 1.49 -16.00 1.65
C LEU A 61 1.64 -15.95 3.17
N ASP A 62 2.42 -16.87 3.75
CA ASP A 62 2.70 -16.84 5.19
C ASP A 62 3.47 -15.59 5.57
N HIS A 63 4.45 -15.19 4.76
CA HIS A 63 5.21 -13.96 4.98
C HIS A 63 4.27 -12.74 4.92
N LEU A 64 3.38 -12.69 3.92
CA LEU A 64 2.41 -11.61 3.80
C LEU A 64 1.58 -11.50 5.08
N ARG A 65 1.00 -12.62 5.53
CA ARG A 65 0.13 -12.64 6.70
C ARG A 65 0.86 -12.24 7.97
N SER A 66 2.02 -12.81 8.22
CA SER A 66 2.77 -12.51 9.44
C SER A 66 3.29 -11.07 9.45
N SER A 67 3.74 -10.58 8.30
CA SER A 67 4.22 -9.21 8.18
C SER A 67 3.10 -8.20 8.42
N GLN A 68 1.94 -8.43 7.83
CA GLN A 68 0.79 -7.52 8.00
C GLN A 68 0.22 -7.60 9.40
N ASP A 69 0.14 -8.78 10.00
CA ASP A 69 -0.31 -8.91 11.39
C ASP A 69 0.60 -8.12 12.32
N ALA A 70 1.91 -8.23 12.15
CA ALA A 70 2.87 -7.50 12.96
C ALA A 70 2.75 -5.99 12.76
N PHE A 71 2.64 -5.55 11.50
CA PHE A 71 2.55 -4.12 11.20
C PHE A 71 1.27 -3.50 11.76
N TYR A 72 0.13 -4.10 11.46
CA TYR A 72 -1.16 -3.52 11.84
C TYR A 72 -1.48 -3.67 13.32
N SER A 73 -0.77 -4.51 14.05
CA SER A 73 -0.88 -4.60 15.50
C SER A 73 0.14 -3.74 16.22
N SER A 74 1.06 -3.10 15.51
CA SER A 74 2.12 -2.29 16.13
C SER A 74 1.56 -1.02 16.76
N ALA A 75 2.21 -0.57 17.84
CA ALA A 75 1.85 0.68 18.50
C ALA A 75 2.04 1.88 17.58
N ALA A 76 3.11 1.85 16.76
CA ALA A 76 3.40 2.94 15.84
C ALA A 76 2.26 3.17 14.84
N TRP A 77 1.67 2.09 14.33
CA TRP A 77 0.51 2.19 13.44
C TRP A 77 -0.74 2.62 14.20
N LYS A 78 -1.05 1.92 15.29
CA LYS A 78 -2.29 2.14 16.04
C LYS A 78 -2.40 3.52 16.65
N SER A 79 -1.32 4.03 17.21
CA SER A 79 -1.31 5.37 17.81
C SER A 79 -0.90 6.47 16.82
N GLY A 80 -0.45 6.08 15.63
CA GLY A 80 -0.05 6.98 14.57
C GLY A 80 -1.18 7.23 13.57
N PRO A 81 -0.98 6.87 12.28
CA PRO A 81 -1.90 7.28 11.22
C PRO A 81 -3.18 6.45 11.11
N ARG A 82 -3.32 5.36 11.86
CA ARG A 82 -4.43 4.42 11.68
C ARG A 82 -5.78 5.09 11.58
N GLN A 83 -6.14 5.89 12.58
CA GLN A 83 -7.47 6.48 12.65
C GLN A 83 -7.73 7.42 11.48
N SER A 84 -6.76 8.30 11.19
CA SER A 84 -6.89 9.27 10.09
C SER A 84 -7.00 8.58 8.74
N ILE A 85 -6.31 7.45 8.57
CA ILE A 85 -6.32 6.69 7.31
C ILE A 85 -7.64 5.96 7.15
N ILE A 86 -8.03 5.14 8.13
CA ILE A 86 -9.19 4.26 7.96
C ILE A 86 -10.50 5.01 7.88
N GLU A 87 -10.61 6.18 8.51
CA GLU A 87 -11.86 6.95 8.44
C GLU A 87 -12.15 7.51 7.05
N LEU A 88 -11.15 7.54 6.17
CA LEU A 88 -11.32 8.01 4.78
C LEU A 88 -11.68 6.87 3.82
N ILE A 89 -11.60 5.62 4.26
CA ILE A 89 -11.82 4.46 3.40
C ILE A 89 -13.28 4.02 3.48
N GLU A 90 -13.96 3.96 2.33
CA GLU A 90 -15.31 3.41 2.23
C GLU A 90 -15.30 1.91 1.99
N ALA A 91 -14.35 1.44 1.17
CA ALA A 91 -14.24 0.02 0.83
C ALA A 91 -12.84 -0.27 0.34
N ASP A 92 -12.41 -1.53 0.44
CA ASP A 92 -11.15 -1.96 -0.12
C ASP A 92 -11.25 -3.38 -0.65
N TRP A 93 -10.33 -3.71 -1.54
CA TRP A 93 -10.19 -5.03 -2.17
C TRP A 93 -8.73 -5.40 -2.26
N ASP A 94 -8.44 -6.70 -2.13
CA ASP A 94 -7.11 -7.25 -2.31
C ASP A 94 -7.11 -8.29 -3.40
N ILE A 95 -6.05 -8.28 -4.20
CA ILE A 95 -5.74 -9.38 -5.10
C ILE A 95 -4.30 -9.76 -4.83
N VAL A 96 -4.04 -11.06 -4.69
CA VAL A 96 -2.72 -11.59 -4.41
C VAL A 96 -2.34 -12.55 -5.53
N LEU A 97 -1.16 -12.34 -6.12
CA LEU A 97 -0.71 -13.16 -7.26
C LEU A 97 0.81 -13.26 -7.26
N TRP A 98 1.33 -14.26 -7.98
CA TRP A 98 2.77 -14.38 -8.18
C TRP A 98 3.19 -13.57 -9.40
N LEU A 99 4.27 -12.82 -9.25
CA LEU A 99 4.93 -12.13 -10.35
C LEU A 99 6.42 -12.46 -10.32
N THR A 100 7.07 -12.41 -11.48
CA THR A 100 8.52 -12.52 -11.52
C THR A 100 9.16 -11.30 -10.88
N ARG A 101 10.38 -11.45 -10.36
CA ARG A 101 11.13 -10.31 -9.84
C ARG A 101 11.28 -9.23 -10.91
N VAL A 102 11.48 -9.64 -12.16
CA VAL A 102 11.61 -8.69 -13.27
C VAL A 102 10.34 -7.86 -13.43
N ALA A 103 9.16 -8.50 -13.35
CA ALA A 103 7.89 -7.78 -13.46
C ALA A 103 7.70 -6.81 -12.30
N VAL A 104 8.06 -7.22 -11.08
CA VAL A 104 7.97 -6.33 -9.90
C VAL A 104 8.88 -5.12 -10.07
N ASP A 105 10.11 -5.34 -10.51
CA ASP A 105 11.06 -4.25 -10.70
C ASP A 105 10.61 -3.31 -11.83
N ALA A 106 10.01 -3.85 -12.89
CA ALA A 106 9.45 -3.04 -13.96
C ALA A 106 8.31 -2.16 -13.47
N MET A 107 7.44 -2.69 -12.61
CA MET A 107 6.36 -1.91 -12.03
C MET A 107 6.91 -0.80 -11.13
N ARG A 108 7.96 -1.08 -10.36
CA ARG A 108 8.61 -0.11 -9.50
C ARG A 108 9.18 1.06 -10.30
N SER A 109 9.64 0.80 -11.52
CA SER A 109 10.25 1.81 -12.39
C SER A 109 9.25 2.58 -13.24
N SER A 110 7.96 2.23 -13.16
CA SER A 110 6.96 2.91 -14.01
C SER A 110 6.64 4.30 -13.45
N PRO A 111 6.11 5.21 -14.29
CA PRO A 111 5.86 6.60 -13.89
C PRO A 111 5.00 6.76 -12.64
N PHE A 112 3.97 5.93 -12.46
CA PHE A 112 3.09 6.08 -11.32
C PHE A 112 3.74 5.70 -9.98
N SER A 113 4.86 4.96 -10.00
CA SER A 113 5.54 4.58 -8.75
C SER A 113 6.55 5.64 -8.31
N VAL A 114 6.80 6.64 -9.12
CA VAL A 114 7.73 7.73 -8.80
C VAL A 114 7.07 8.74 -7.87
N GLU A 115 5.78 8.76 -7.85
CA GLU A 115 5.03 9.70 -7.04
C GLU A 115 5.40 9.61 -5.57
N ALA A 116 5.71 10.68 -4.97
CA ALA A 116 6.09 10.70 -3.57
C ALA A 116 5.59 11.96 -2.88
#